data_4914ad07b6dd0241c6c840221671aeab
#
_entry.id   4914ad07b6dd0241c6c840221671aeab
#
_cell.length_a   1.000
_cell.length_b   1.000
_cell.length_c   1.000
_cell.angle_alpha   90.00
_cell.angle_beta   90.00
_cell.angle_gamma   90.00
#
_symmetry.space_group_name_H-M   'P 1'
#
loop_
_entity.id
_entity.type
_entity.pdbx_description
1 polymer ?
#
loop_
_entity_poly.entity_id
_entity_poly.type
_entity_poly.pdbx_seq_one_letter_code
_entity_poly.pdbx_strand_id
1 'polypeptide(L)'
;MLENNQRRSLSFSNDWIESVVVSAVHEMPVEDAIVVNLSTTALPYRAGGDHGTIPPWKSTVLRHCILEQGETAALLRVRQRTNLGGVALGWESYGQRNPQFPRGTPLYISSQDEIKDVELDPANAFTRQTPVAASLCRYRLKLNLWYTPEETDCGIHTGHEFLEVHTQILGTGHMQKFRENNSDTLYESVAMCPGFTHDPFFVVENDRSFTYPWHRYYSETNCIWMAIELHRL
;
A
#
# COMPACT_ATOMS: atom_id res chain seq x y z
N MET A 1 -26.71 -9.27 -11.59
CA MET A 1 -26.22 -8.27 -10.62
C MET A 1 -25.10 -8.92 -9.86
N LEU A 2 -23.96 -8.25 -9.70
CA LEU A 2 -22.91 -8.75 -8.82
C LEU A 2 -23.44 -8.71 -7.38
N GLU A 3 -23.13 -9.74 -6.61
CA GLU A 3 -23.46 -9.81 -5.17
C GLU A 3 -22.66 -8.75 -4.42
N ASN A 4 -23.29 -7.99 -3.51
CA ASN A 4 -22.64 -6.97 -2.74
C ASN A 4 -21.67 -7.57 -1.70
N ASN A 5 -20.60 -6.83 -1.38
CA ASN A 5 -19.65 -7.16 -0.33
C ASN A 5 -18.98 -8.54 -0.50
N GLN A 6 -18.63 -8.89 -1.74
CA GLN A 6 -17.91 -10.15 -2.00
C GLN A 6 -16.53 -10.09 -1.33
N ARG A 7 -16.27 -11.02 -0.41
CA ARG A 7 -15.04 -11.08 0.36
C ARG A 7 -14.11 -12.19 -0.13
N ARG A 8 -12.83 -11.86 -0.24
CA ARG A 8 -11.76 -12.82 -0.52
C ARG A 8 -10.62 -12.60 0.47
N SER A 9 -10.23 -13.64 1.20
CA SER A 9 -9.01 -13.61 2.01
C SER A 9 -7.80 -13.50 1.10
N LEU A 10 -6.83 -12.68 1.49
CA LEU A 10 -5.57 -12.55 0.76
C LEU A 10 -4.61 -13.67 1.17
N SER A 11 -3.75 -14.11 0.27
CA SER A 11 -2.85 -15.27 0.47
C SER A 11 -1.85 -15.05 1.61
N PHE A 12 -1.56 -13.79 1.93
CA PHE A 12 -0.69 -13.38 3.03
C PHE A 12 -1.44 -13.14 4.36
N SER A 13 -2.76 -13.38 4.40
CA SER A 13 -3.51 -13.33 5.66
C SER A 13 -3.04 -14.43 6.61
N ASN A 14 -2.77 -14.08 7.87
CA ASN A 14 -2.25 -15.00 8.87
C ASN A 14 -2.73 -14.64 10.29
N ASP A 15 -2.20 -15.30 11.32
CA ASP A 15 -2.59 -15.09 12.71
C ASP A 15 -2.22 -13.69 13.25
N TRP A 16 -1.27 -12.99 12.64
CA TRP A 16 -0.87 -11.63 13.02
C TRP A 16 -1.69 -10.56 12.30
N ILE A 17 -1.91 -10.74 10.99
CA ILE A 17 -2.62 -9.79 10.14
C ILE A 17 -3.71 -10.52 9.37
N GLU A 18 -4.96 -10.29 9.75
CA GLU A 18 -6.10 -10.68 8.92
C GLU A 18 -6.21 -9.69 7.76
N SER A 19 -6.20 -10.20 6.53
CA SER A 19 -6.22 -9.39 5.31
C SER A 19 -7.30 -9.89 4.35
N VAL A 20 -8.25 -9.02 4.01
CA VAL A 20 -9.40 -9.35 3.16
C VAL A 20 -9.58 -8.26 2.11
N VAL A 21 -9.82 -8.65 0.87
CA VAL A 21 -10.35 -7.75 -0.17
C VAL A 21 -11.86 -7.91 -0.26
N VAL A 22 -12.55 -6.79 -0.38
CA VAL A 22 -13.99 -6.70 -0.58
C VAL A 22 -14.28 -6.01 -1.90
N SER A 23 -15.05 -6.63 -2.77
CA SER A 23 -15.54 -6.07 -4.03
C SER A 23 -17.02 -5.73 -3.93
N ALA A 24 -17.48 -4.76 -4.73
CA ALA A 24 -18.85 -4.26 -4.72
C ALA A 24 -19.29 -3.84 -3.30
N VAL A 25 -18.49 -2.99 -2.67
CA VAL A 25 -18.76 -2.46 -1.31
C VAL A 25 -20.10 -1.76 -1.29
N HIS A 26 -20.98 -2.17 -0.39
CA HIS A 26 -22.31 -1.56 -0.20
C HIS A 26 -22.79 -1.75 1.25
N GLU A 27 -23.02 -0.64 1.96
CA GLU A 27 -23.50 -0.63 3.34
C GLU A 27 -22.75 -1.64 4.24
N MET A 28 -21.43 -1.67 4.12
CA MET A 28 -20.62 -2.68 4.77
C MET A 28 -20.14 -2.24 6.16
N PRO A 29 -20.47 -2.96 7.24
CA PRO A 29 -20.00 -2.62 8.59
C PRO A 29 -18.51 -2.93 8.74
N VAL A 30 -17.79 -2.00 9.38
CA VAL A 30 -16.39 -2.13 9.80
C VAL A 30 -16.32 -1.91 11.30
N GLU A 31 -15.91 -2.92 12.04
CA GLU A 31 -15.76 -2.82 13.51
C GLU A 31 -14.44 -2.16 13.91
N ASP A 32 -13.32 -2.68 13.43
CA ASP A 32 -11.98 -2.12 13.63
C ASP A 32 -11.05 -2.67 12.52
N ALA A 33 -10.60 -1.79 11.62
CA ALA A 33 -9.68 -2.16 10.56
C ALA A 33 -8.95 -0.95 9.99
N ILE A 34 -7.79 -1.18 9.42
CA ILE A 34 -7.20 -0.29 8.40
C ILE A 34 -7.95 -0.59 7.12
N VAL A 35 -8.64 0.41 6.59
CA VAL A 35 -9.37 0.34 5.32
C VAL A 35 -8.57 1.06 4.25
N VAL A 36 -8.25 0.35 3.18
CA VAL A 36 -7.52 0.87 2.02
C VAL A 36 -8.46 0.93 0.84
N ASN A 37 -8.65 2.10 0.27
CA ASN A 37 -9.44 2.28 -0.94
C ASN A 37 -8.62 1.84 -2.16
N LEU A 38 -9.02 0.75 -2.80
CA LEU A 38 -8.37 0.17 -3.99
C LEU A 38 -9.14 0.54 -5.28
N SER A 39 -9.73 1.73 -5.30
CA SER A 39 -10.54 2.23 -6.42
C SER A 39 -10.02 3.57 -6.92
N THR A 40 -10.42 3.93 -8.12
CA THR A 40 -10.13 5.23 -8.74
C THR A 40 -11.09 6.34 -8.26
N THR A 41 -12.11 5.99 -7.47
CA THR A 41 -13.08 6.91 -6.87
C THR A 41 -12.96 6.92 -5.36
N ALA A 42 -13.41 8.01 -4.74
CA ALA A 42 -13.46 8.10 -3.28
C ALA A 42 -14.41 7.05 -2.69
N LEU A 43 -14.04 6.49 -1.54
CA LEU A 43 -14.84 5.52 -0.80
C LEU A 43 -15.49 6.22 0.40
N PRO A 44 -16.79 6.53 0.35
CA PRO A 44 -17.50 7.17 1.45
C PRO A 44 -17.73 6.21 2.61
N TYR A 45 -17.75 6.76 3.82
CA TYR A 45 -18.12 6.06 5.05
C TYR A 45 -18.90 6.95 5.99
N ARG A 46 -19.67 6.35 6.92
CA ARG A 46 -20.34 7.04 8.01
C ARG A 46 -20.05 6.39 9.36
N ALA A 47 -19.96 7.22 10.38
CA ALA A 47 -19.78 6.83 11.78
C ALA A 47 -20.81 7.57 12.64
N GLY A 48 -21.87 6.89 13.08
CA GLY A 48 -22.99 7.59 13.72
C GLY A 48 -23.66 8.58 12.76
N GLY A 49 -23.62 9.87 13.12
CA GLY A 49 -24.15 10.96 12.28
C GLY A 49 -23.12 11.66 11.39
N ASP A 50 -21.83 11.28 11.52
CA ASP A 50 -20.73 11.91 10.78
C ASP A 50 -20.43 11.15 9.50
N HIS A 51 -20.01 11.88 8.45
CA HIS A 51 -19.63 11.33 7.15
C HIS A 51 -18.19 11.70 6.82
N GLY A 52 -17.50 10.79 6.16
CA GLY A 52 -16.14 10.99 5.64
C GLY A 52 -15.91 10.23 4.34
N THR A 53 -14.74 10.44 3.77
CA THR A 53 -14.34 9.74 2.55
C THR A 53 -12.88 9.32 2.63
N ILE A 54 -12.57 8.13 2.10
CA ILE A 54 -11.19 7.69 1.85
C ILE A 54 -10.89 8.01 0.38
N PRO A 55 -9.93 8.89 0.09
CA PRO A 55 -9.55 9.18 -1.29
C PRO A 55 -9.06 7.94 -2.05
N PRO A 56 -9.03 7.95 -3.39
CA PRO A 56 -8.43 6.89 -4.18
C PRO A 56 -7.00 6.55 -3.72
N TRP A 57 -6.69 5.26 -3.62
CA TRP A 57 -5.36 4.74 -3.23
C TRP A 57 -4.85 5.21 -1.87
N LYS A 58 -5.75 5.65 -1.00
CA LYS A 58 -5.44 6.07 0.38
C LYS A 58 -6.10 5.15 1.38
N SER A 59 -5.70 5.30 2.62
CA SER A 59 -6.18 4.49 3.74
C SER A 59 -6.49 5.31 4.96
N THR A 60 -7.20 4.71 5.89
CA THR A 60 -7.43 5.23 7.23
C THR A 60 -7.78 4.10 8.20
N VAL A 61 -7.71 4.36 9.49
CA VAL A 61 -8.22 3.45 10.52
C VAL A 61 -9.68 3.78 10.77
N LEU A 62 -10.57 2.81 10.58
CA LEU A 62 -11.99 2.94 10.88
C LEU A 62 -12.42 2.01 12.01
N ARG A 63 -13.27 2.56 12.90
CA ARG A 63 -13.87 1.83 14.02
C ARG A 63 -15.36 2.11 14.10
N HIS A 64 -16.17 1.04 14.18
CA HIS A 64 -17.63 1.12 14.29
C HIS A 64 -18.26 2.02 13.23
N CYS A 65 -17.86 1.82 11.97
CA CYS A 65 -18.29 2.60 10.81
C CYS A 65 -18.99 1.71 9.79
N ILE A 66 -19.65 2.35 8.84
CA ILE A 66 -20.21 1.70 7.66
C ILE A 66 -19.57 2.30 6.43
N LEU A 67 -18.97 1.47 5.57
CA LEU A 67 -18.59 1.87 4.22
C LEU A 67 -19.85 1.90 3.38
N GLU A 68 -20.14 3.03 2.74
CA GLU A 68 -21.44 3.22 2.08
C GLU A 68 -21.48 2.55 0.71
N GLN A 69 -20.69 3.03 -0.23
CA GLN A 69 -20.64 2.46 -1.59
C GLN A 69 -19.26 2.63 -2.19
N GLY A 70 -18.72 1.55 -2.74
CA GLY A 70 -17.41 1.58 -3.39
C GLY A 70 -17.18 0.37 -4.27
N GLU A 71 -16.15 0.44 -5.09
CA GLU A 71 -15.82 -0.65 -6.00
C GLU A 71 -15.02 -1.76 -5.29
N THR A 72 -13.89 -1.40 -4.68
CA THR A 72 -12.99 -2.37 -4.05
C THR A 72 -12.25 -1.72 -2.88
N ALA A 73 -12.17 -2.44 -1.77
CA ALA A 73 -11.39 -2.04 -0.60
C ALA A 73 -10.61 -3.24 -0.03
N ALA A 74 -9.43 -2.99 0.54
CA ALA A 74 -8.77 -3.95 1.42
C ALA A 74 -9.02 -3.58 2.88
N LEU A 75 -9.29 -4.59 3.71
CA LEU A 75 -9.42 -4.47 5.15
C LEU A 75 -8.32 -5.28 5.81
N LEU A 76 -7.53 -4.61 6.65
CA LEU A 76 -6.44 -5.24 7.39
C LEU A 76 -6.66 -5.03 8.89
N ARG A 77 -6.63 -6.14 9.63
CA ARG A 77 -6.77 -6.15 11.10
C ARG A 77 -5.52 -6.73 11.73
N VAL A 78 -4.90 -5.97 12.61
CA VAL A 78 -3.79 -6.47 13.44
C VAL A 78 -4.36 -7.33 14.55
N ARG A 79 -4.15 -8.64 14.48
CA ARG A 79 -4.63 -9.63 15.45
C ARG A 79 -3.66 -9.82 16.61
N GLN A 80 -2.36 -9.79 16.32
CA GLN A 80 -1.31 -9.94 17.32
C GLN A 80 -0.28 -8.83 17.19
N ARG A 81 0.23 -8.37 18.35
CA ARG A 81 1.25 -7.32 18.42
C ARG A 81 2.54 -7.79 19.11
N THR A 82 2.59 -9.07 19.50
CA THR A 82 3.74 -9.70 20.11
C THR A 82 4.34 -10.71 19.15
N ASN A 83 5.64 -11.01 19.29
CA ASN A 83 6.37 -11.95 18.44
C ASN A 83 6.21 -11.63 16.94
N LEU A 84 6.32 -10.35 16.58
CA LEU A 84 6.01 -9.86 15.24
C LEU A 84 6.84 -10.53 14.14
N GLY A 85 8.05 -11.00 14.43
CA GLY A 85 8.83 -11.82 13.49
C GLY A 85 8.11 -13.07 13.00
N GLY A 86 7.12 -13.56 13.75
CA GLY A 86 6.27 -14.67 13.32
C GLY A 86 5.40 -14.38 12.09
N VAL A 87 5.10 -13.10 11.81
CA VAL A 87 4.36 -12.72 10.59
C VAL A 87 5.07 -13.14 9.31
N ALA A 88 6.40 -13.15 9.34
CA ALA A 88 7.26 -13.50 8.20
C ALA A 88 7.56 -15.01 8.10
N LEU A 89 6.93 -15.85 8.91
CA LEU A 89 7.08 -17.30 8.77
C LEU A 89 6.60 -17.76 7.39
N GLY A 90 7.52 -18.34 6.62
CA GLY A 90 7.25 -18.78 5.24
C GLY A 90 7.33 -17.65 4.20
N TRP A 91 7.66 -16.41 4.60
CA TRP A 91 7.94 -15.35 3.65
C TRP A 91 9.37 -15.44 3.13
N GLU A 92 9.60 -14.84 1.97
CA GLU A 92 10.94 -14.78 1.37
C GLU A 92 11.74 -13.60 1.93
N SER A 93 13.03 -13.81 2.17
CA SER A 93 13.95 -12.68 2.34
C SER A 93 14.13 -11.97 1.00
N TYR A 94 13.89 -10.66 0.96
CA TYR A 94 13.95 -9.90 -0.29
C TYR A 94 15.33 -9.93 -0.95
N GLY A 95 16.41 -9.94 -0.16
CA GLY A 95 17.77 -10.07 -0.69
C GLY A 95 18.08 -11.44 -1.31
N GLN A 96 17.25 -12.48 -1.03
CA GLN A 96 17.32 -13.75 -1.75
C GLN A 96 16.54 -13.69 -3.07
N ARG A 97 15.39 -13.01 -3.05
CA ARG A 97 14.53 -12.83 -4.23
C ARG A 97 15.14 -11.86 -5.26
N ASN A 98 15.77 -10.78 -4.79
CA ASN A 98 16.41 -9.78 -5.63
C ASN A 98 17.93 -9.75 -5.39
N PRO A 99 18.74 -10.33 -6.31
CA PRO A 99 20.20 -10.40 -6.14
C PRO A 99 20.90 -9.04 -6.12
N GLN A 100 20.26 -7.97 -6.57
CA GLN A 100 20.79 -6.60 -6.51
C GLN A 100 20.60 -5.96 -5.14
N PHE A 101 19.80 -6.58 -4.27
CA PHE A 101 19.54 -6.10 -2.94
C PHE A 101 20.48 -6.75 -1.89
N PRO A 102 20.91 -6.03 -0.84
CA PRO A 102 21.80 -6.60 0.16
C PRO A 102 21.20 -7.82 0.86
N ARG A 103 21.84 -8.98 0.74
CA ARG A 103 21.33 -10.26 1.29
C ARG A 103 21.19 -10.28 2.82
N GLY A 104 21.97 -9.43 3.51
CA GLY A 104 21.94 -9.33 4.96
C GLY A 104 20.85 -8.44 5.53
N THR A 105 20.13 -7.69 4.69
CA THR A 105 19.04 -6.83 5.16
C THR A 105 17.86 -7.71 5.59
N PRO A 106 17.36 -7.58 6.83
CA PRO A 106 16.25 -8.38 7.32
C PRO A 106 14.91 -7.81 6.82
N LEU A 107 14.73 -7.84 5.52
CA LEU A 107 13.53 -7.41 4.81
C LEU A 107 12.85 -8.63 4.20
N TYR A 108 11.61 -8.86 4.58
CA TYR A 108 10.82 -10.03 4.20
C TYR A 108 9.59 -9.61 3.41
N ILE A 109 9.27 -10.36 2.37
CA ILE A 109 8.13 -10.14 1.50
C ILE A 109 7.23 -11.36 1.48
N SER A 110 5.93 -11.13 1.61
CA SER A 110 4.90 -12.18 1.50
C SER A 110 4.69 -12.65 0.06
N SER A 111 3.86 -13.68 -0.12
CA SER A 111 3.21 -13.93 -1.41
C SER A 111 2.48 -12.69 -1.91
N GLN A 112 2.31 -12.58 -3.23
CA GLN A 112 1.63 -11.48 -3.89
C GLN A 112 0.28 -11.94 -4.44
N ASP A 113 -0.76 -11.18 -4.17
CA ASP A 113 -2.11 -11.40 -4.70
C ASP A 113 -2.40 -10.46 -5.87
N GLU A 114 -2.87 -11.02 -6.97
CA GLU A 114 -3.52 -10.25 -8.04
C GLU A 114 -4.97 -9.95 -7.64
N ILE A 115 -5.36 -8.68 -7.69
CA ILE A 115 -6.67 -8.23 -7.21
C ILE A 115 -7.64 -8.05 -8.37
N LYS A 116 -7.29 -7.18 -9.32
CA LYS A 116 -8.12 -6.86 -10.50
C LYS A 116 -7.29 -6.07 -11.52
N ASP A 117 -7.85 -5.95 -12.72
CA ASP A 117 -7.38 -4.95 -13.68
C ASP A 117 -8.06 -3.61 -13.40
N VAL A 118 -7.33 -2.52 -13.58
CA VAL A 118 -7.83 -1.15 -13.43
C VAL A 118 -7.42 -0.32 -14.64
N GLU A 119 -8.29 0.61 -15.01
CA GLU A 119 -7.98 1.63 -16.02
C GLU A 119 -7.87 2.98 -15.32
N LEU A 120 -6.73 3.63 -15.47
CA LEU A 120 -6.47 4.95 -14.87
C LEU A 120 -5.46 5.73 -15.72
N ASP A 121 -5.50 7.04 -15.61
CA ASP A 121 -4.40 7.91 -16.05
C ASP A 121 -3.46 8.11 -14.87
N PRO A 122 -2.22 7.59 -14.92
CA PRO A 122 -1.30 7.65 -13.79
C PRO A 122 -0.96 9.09 -13.38
N ALA A 123 -1.00 10.05 -14.31
CA ALA A 123 -0.76 11.46 -14.01
C ALA A 123 -1.87 12.09 -13.17
N ASN A 124 -3.10 11.57 -13.26
CA ASN A 124 -4.27 12.10 -12.54
C ASN A 124 -4.71 11.26 -11.35
N ALA A 125 -4.47 9.95 -11.38
CA ALA A 125 -4.96 9.02 -10.36
C ALA A 125 -4.36 9.27 -8.97
N PHE A 126 -3.11 9.73 -8.92
CA PHE A 126 -2.36 9.91 -7.69
C PHE A 126 -2.05 11.37 -7.37
N THR A 127 -2.36 12.30 -8.26
CA THR A 127 -2.09 13.73 -8.07
C THR A 127 -3.39 14.48 -7.83
N ARG A 128 -3.34 15.50 -6.98
CA ARG A 128 -4.45 16.45 -6.78
C ARG A 128 -4.48 17.55 -7.85
N GLN A 129 -3.69 17.41 -8.92
CA GLN A 129 -3.60 18.40 -9.98
C GLN A 129 -4.81 18.32 -10.92
N THR A 130 -5.12 19.46 -11.54
CA THR A 130 -6.22 19.56 -12.51
C THR A 130 -6.00 18.58 -13.66
N PRO A 131 -7.01 17.79 -14.06
CA PRO A 131 -6.86 16.79 -15.12
C PRO A 131 -6.41 17.43 -16.44
N VAL A 132 -5.25 17.08 -16.91
CA VAL A 132 -4.90 17.17 -18.33
C VAL A 132 -5.71 16.09 -19.05
N ALA A 133 -6.04 16.24 -20.33
CA ALA A 133 -6.85 15.29 -21.09
C ALA A 133 -6.45 13.83 -20.75
N ALA A 134 -7.39 13.07 -20.17
CA ALA A 134 -7.12 11.76 -19.60
C ALA A 134 -6.60 10.79 -20.67
N SER A 135 -5.45 10.18 -20.39
CA SER A 135 -4.89 9.09 -21.19
C SER A 135 -4.93 7.83 -20.34
N LEU A 136 -5.98 7.03 -20.51
CA LEU A 136 -6.15 5.81 -19.72
C LEU A 136 -5.15 4.75 -20.14
N CYS A 137 -4.51 4.14 -19.15
CA CYS A 137 -3.66 2.97 -19.28
C CYS A 137 -4.25 1.85 -18.42
N ARG A 138 -4.04 0.60 -18.86
CA ARG A 138 -4.47 -0.57 -18.11
C ARG A 138 -3.36 -1.08 -17.23
N TYR A 139 -3.72 -1.42 -16.00
CA TYR A 139 -2.81 -1.96 -14.99
C TYR A 139 -3.42 -3.18 -14.32
N ARG A 140 -2.55 -4.12 -13.91
CA ARG A 140 -2.87 -5.18 -12.97
C ARG A 140 -2.55 -4.69 -11.56
N LEU A 141 -3.58 -4.58 -10.71
CA LEU A 141 -3.42 -4.26 -9.29
C LEU A 141 -2.97 -5.51 -8.54
N LYS A 142 -1.87 -5.39 -7.82
CA LYS A 142 -1.32 -6.44 -6.96
C LYS A 142 -1.05 -5.91 -5.56
N LEU A 143 -1.16 -6.79 -4.57
CA LEU A 143 -0.90 -6.51 -3.16
C LEU A 143 0.05 -7.55 -2.57
N ASN A 144 0.94 -7.10 -1.71
CA ASN A 144 1.75 -7.95 -0.83
C ASN A 144 2.02 -7.24 0.49
N LEU A 145 2.49 -7.98 1.49
CA LEU A 145 2.98 -7.42 2.74
C LEU A 145 4.49 -7.50 2.81
N TRP A 146 5.06 -6.53 3.49
CA TRP A 146 6.45 -6.47 3.85
C TRP A 146 6.59 -6.43 5.37
N TYR A 147 7.64 -7.06 5.87
CA TYR A 147 8.03 -7.00 7.27
C TYR A 147 9.52 -6.73 7.40
N THR A 148 9.87 -5.91 8.39
CA THR A 148 11.24 -5.69 8.80
C THR A 148 11.30 -5.44 10.32
N PRO A 149 12.37 -5.90 11.02
CA PRO A 149 12.62 -5.53 12.40
C PRO A 149 12.87 -4.02 12.55
N GLU A 150 12.93 -3.60 13.81
CA GLU A 150 13.30 -2.24 14.18
C GLU A 150 14.70 -1.85 13.67
N GLU A 151 14.91 -0.54 13.48
CA GLU A 151 16.18 0.06 13.05
C GLU A 151 16.76 -0.52 11.75
N THR A 152 15.88 -0.96 10.83
CA THR A 152 16.31 -1.52 9.55
C THR A 152 16.32 -0.47 8.45
N ASP A 153 17.48 -0.32 7.83
CA ASP A 153 17.65 0.35 6.53
C ASP A 153 17.35 -0.62 5.41
N CYS A 154 16.23 -0.40 4.70
CA CYS A 154 15.81 -1.25 3.59
C CYS A 154 16.55 -0.96 2.27
N GLY A 155 17.61 -0.15 2.31
CA GLY A 155 18.47 0.14 1.16
C GLY A 155 17.92 1.21 0.21
N ILE A 156 18.80 2.12 -0.20
CA ILE A 156 18.47 3.16 -1.18
C ILE A 156 18.47 2.54 -2.57
N HIS A 157 17.38 2.71 -3.30
CA HIS A 157 17.19 2.15 -4.65
C HIS A 157 16.31 3.04 -5.51
N THR A 158 16.21 2.69 -6.78
CA THR A 158 15.35 3.30 -7.81
C THR A 158 14.99 2.21 -8.84
N GLY A 159 14.28 2.57 -9.90
CA GLY A 159 14.08 1.69 -11.05
C GLY A 159 12.97 0.64 -10.90
N HIS A 160 11.88 0.99 -10.23
CA HIS A 160 10.68 0.15 -10.26
C HIS A 160 10.06 0.11 -11.67
N GLU A 161 9.57 -1.06 -12.07
CA GLU A 161 8.87 -1.28 -13.35
C GLU A 161 7.35 -1.13 -13.21
N PHE A 162 6.85 -0.74 -12.03
CA PHE A 162 5.44 -0.58 -11.69
C PHE A 162 5.25 0.67 -10.83
N LEU A 163 4.02 1.19 -10.81
CA LEU A 163 3.64 2.28 -9.91
C LEU A 163 3.33 1.70 -8.53
N GLU A 164 3.82 2.35 -7.46
CA GLU A 164 3.69 1.81 -6.11
C GLU A 164 3.41 2.90 -5.09
N VAL A 165 2.54 2.57 -4.13
CA VAL A 165 2.38 3.29 -2.87
C VAL A 165 2.28 2.30 -1.72
N HIS A 166 2.71 2.70 -0.52
CA HIS A 166 2.68 1.85 0.66
C HIS A 166 1.70 2.35 1.70
N THR A 167 0.98 1.40 2.31
CA THR A 167 0.16 1.62 3.49
C THR A 167 0.81 1.00 4.70
N GLN A 168 1.08 1.80 5.74
CA GLN A 168 1.58 1.27 7.00
C GLN A 168 0.48 0.53 7.75
N ILE A 169 0.79 -0.70 8.19
CA ILE A 169 -0.13 -1.56 8.91
C ILE A 169 0.21 -1.61 10.39
N LEU A 170 1.50 -1.73 10.71
CA LEU A 170 2.00 -1.79 12.08
C LEU A 170 3.38 -1.16 12.16
N GLY A 171 3.69 -0.57 13.33
CA GLY A 171 4.97 0.09 13.58
C GLY A 171 5.06 1.49 12.97
N THR A 172 6.22 2.11 13.16
CA THR A 172 6.57 3.43 12.63
C THR A 172 7.87 3.35 11.85
N GLY A 173 7.93 4.11 10.78
CA GLY A 173 9.10 4.19 9.92
C GLY A 173 9.04 5.40 9.01
N HIS A 174 9.88 5.44 8.02
CA HIS A 174 9.97 6.56 7.09
C HIS A 174 10.13 6.08 5.65
N MET A 175 9.34 6.66 4.76
CA MET A 175 9.65 6.67 3.33
C MET A 175 10.52 7.89 3.04
N GLN A 176 11.71 7.65 2.51
CA GLN A 176 12.75 8.68 2.34
C GLN A 176 13.17 8.81 0.88
N LYS A 177 13.43 10.06 0.43
CA LYS A 177 13.92 10.36 -0.92
C LYS A 177 15.29 11.01 -0.87
N PHE A 178 16.13 10.63 -1.83
CA PHE A 178 17.53 11.06 -1.93
C PHE A 178 17.83 11.61 -3.33
N ARG A 179 18.82 12.49 -3.43
CA ARG A 179 19.29 13.01 -4.72
C ARG A 179 20.14 11.97 -5.48
N GLU A 180 20.82 11.12 -4.72
CA GLU A 180 21.76 10.10 -5.21
C GLU A 180 21.64 8.84 -4.34
N ASN A 181 22.29 7.74 -4.72
CA ASN A 181 22.39 6.55 -3.88
C ASN A 181 23.38 6.79 -2.70
N ASN A 182 23.04 7.77 -1.86
CA ASN A 182 23.83 8.20 -0.72
C ASN A 182 22.90 8.79 0.35
N SER A 183 22.99 8.27 1.59
CA SER A 183 22.18 8.72 2.74
C SER A 183 22.34 10.20 3.09
N ASP A 184 23.51 10.80 2.81
CA ASP A 184 23.79 12.21 3.07
C ASP A 184 23.03 13.16 2.14
N THR A 185 22.43 12.62 1.07
CA THR A 185 21.67 13.37 0.08
C THR A 185 20.15 13.35 0.31
N LEU A 186 19.72 12.96 1.52
CA LEU A 186 18.32 12.97 1.96
C LEU A 186 17.72 14.38 1.77
N TYR A 187 16.58 14.47 1.09
CA TYR A 187 15.88 15.74 0.91
C TYR A 187 14.41 15.72 1.33
N GLU A 188 13.83 14.52 1.51
CA GLU A 188 12.45 14.36 1.98
C GLU A 188 12.32 13.09 2.82
N SER A 189 11.63 13.20 3.94
CA SER A 189 11.33 12.07 4.82
C SER A 189 9.86 12.15 5.24
N VAL A 190 9.08 11.13 4.86
CA VAL A 190 7.65 11.01 5.16
C VAL A 190 7.48 10.00 6.27
N ALA A 191 6.98 10.44 7.43
CA ALA A 191 6.69 9.56 8.54
C ALA A 191 5.51 8.62 8.19
N MET A 192 5.71 7.33 8.44
CA MET A 192 4.75 6.26 8.20
C MET A 192 4.21 5.75 9.52
N CYS A 193 2.89 5.79 9.69
CA CYS A 193 2.19 5.28 10.87
C CYS A 193 0.98 4.42 10.46
N PRO A 194 0.46 3.53 11.32
CA PRO A 194 -0.65 2.65 10.98
C PRO A 194 -1.87 3.39 10.44
N GLY A 195 -2.36 2.94 9.29
CA GLY A 195 -3.49 3.54 8.58
C GLY A 195 -3.11 4.68 7.62
N PHE A 196 -1.84 5.02 7.48
CA PHE A 196 -1.38 6.04 6.54
C PHE A 196 -0.85 5.41 5.25
N THR A 197 -1.27 5.95 4.10
CA THR A 197 -0.70 5.68 2.78
C THR A 197 0.01 6.93 2.27
N HIS A 198 1.30 6.84 1.98
CA HIS A 198 2.07 7.99 1.48
C HIS A 198 1.62 8.40 0.07
N ASP A 199 2.00 9.62 -0.34
CA ASP A 199 1.85 10.08 -1.71
C ASP A 199 2.87 9.37 -2.63
N PRO A 200 2.55 9.19 -3.93
CA PRO A 200 3.47 8.55 -4.86
C PRO A 200 4.85 9.20 -4.88
N PHE A 201 5.89 8.39 -4.99
CA PHE A 201 7.26 8.87 -5.15
C PHE A 201 7.64 9.03 -6.62
N PHE A 202 6.98 8.29 -7.50
CA PHE A 202 7.20 8.40 -8.94
C PHE A 202 6.70 9.74 -9.50
N VAL A 203 7.34 10.17 -10.56
CA VAL A 203 6.92 11.30 -11.38
C VAL A 203 6.47 10.74 -12.74
N VAL A 204 5.27 11.13 -13.18
CA VAL A 204 4.73 10.72 -14.48
C VAL A 204 5.07 11.76 -15.52
N GLU A 205 5.69 11.31 -16.61
CA GLU A 205 6.05 12.14 -17.74
C GLU A 205 4.87 12.32 -18.72
N ASN A 206 5.02 13.20 -19.69
CA ASN A 206 3.98 13.53 -20.67
C ASN A 206 3.57 12.33 -21.54
N ASP A 207 4.50 11.41 -21.81
CA ASP A 207 4.27 10.18 -22.57
C ASP A 207 3.70 9.02 -21.72
N ARG A 208 3.38 9.29 -20.44
CA ARG A 208 2.92 8.32 -19.44
C ARG A 208 3.98 7.29 -19.03
N SER A 209 5.23 7.49 -19.36
CA SER A 209 6.33 6.85 -18.66
C SER A 209 6.44 7.42 -17.23
N PHE A 210 7.16 6.76 -16.37
CA PHE A 210 7.37 7.23 -15.00
C PHE A 210 8.80 6.97 -14.56
N THR A 211 9.27 7.80 -13.66
CA THR A 211 10.57 7.69 -13.03
C THR A 211 10.45 7.76 -11.52
N TYR A 212 11.34 7.06 -10.83
CA TYR A 212 11.45 7.12 -9.38
C TYR A 212 12.70 7.90 -8.98
N PRO A 213 12.64 8.74 -7.94
CA PRO A 213 13.83 9.23 -7.26
C PRO A 213 14.55 8.08 -6.57
N TRP A 214 15.79 8.27 -6.17
CA TRP A 214 16.42 7.40 -5.19
C TRP A 214 15.60 7.45 -3.90
N HIS A 215 15.21 6.30 -3.35
CA HIS A 215 14.35 6.23 -2.17
C HIS A 215 14.61 4.96 -1.39
N ARG A 216 14.18 4.97 -0.13
CA ARG A 216 14.15 3.78 0.73
C ARG A 216 13.01 3.86 1.73
N TYR A 217 12.68 2.70 2.31
CA TYR A 217 12.00 2.60 3.59
C TYR A 217 13.04 2.44 4.71
N TYR A 218 12.85 3.15 5.82
CA TYR A 218 13.60 2.98 7.06
C TYR A 218 12.61 2.69 8.19
N SER A 219 12.82 1.61 8.95
CA SER A 219 11.97 1.26 10.09
C SER A 219 12.57 1.76 11.40
N GLU A 220 11.78 2.48 12.20
CA GLU A 220 12.16 2.84 13.57
C GLU A 220 11.81 1.73 14.56
N THR A 221 10.69 1.04 14.31
CA THR A 221 10.20 -0.09 15.10
C THR A 221 10.02 -1.30 14.20
N ASN A 222 9.62 -2.45 14.76
CA ASN A 222 9.15 -3.55 13.92
C ASN A 222 8.00 -3.08 13.03
N CYS A 223 8.17 -3.14 11.72
CA CYS A 223 7.23 -2.60 10.75
C CYS A 223 6.60 -3.67 9.88
N ILE A 224 5.29 -3.49 9.63
CA ILE A 224 4.56 -4.20 8.59
C ILE A 224 3.87 -3.15 7.72
N TRP A 225 4.07 -3.23 6.41
CA TRP A 225 3.35 -2.38 5.45
C TRP A 225 2.86 -3.18 4.27
N MET A 226 1.82 -2.68 3.63
CA MET A 226 1.27 -3.26 2.41
C MET A 226 1.71 -2.42 1.22
N ALA A 227 2.32 -3.06 0.22
CA ALA A 227 2.54 -2.47 -1.08
C ALA A 227 1.26 -2.60 -1.93
N ILE A 228 0.94 -1.52 -2.62
CA ILE A 228 -0.12 -1.40 -3.62
C ILE A 228 0.58 -1.14 -4.93
N GLU A 229 0.70 -2.17 -5.76
CA GLU A 229 1.46 -2.15 -7.00
C GLU A 229 0.54 -2.16 -8.21
N LEU A 230 0.81 -1.30 -9.18
CA LEU A 230 0.09 -1.21 -10.45
C LEU A 230 1.04 -1.55 -11.59
N HIS A 231 0.95 -2.77 -12.09
CA HIS A 231 1.75 -3.31 -13.18
C HIS A 231 1.08 -3.03 -14.52
N ARG A 232 1.75 -2.33 -15.43
CA ARG A 232 1.21 -2.00 -16.75
C ARG A 232 0.98 -3.27 -17.56
N LEU A 233 -0.21 -3.34 -18.22
CA LEU A 233 -0.64 -4.45 -19.08
C LEU A 233 -0.37 -4.16 -20.56
#